data_f751601e0d3ecce18d5213846ae0afd0
#
_entry.id   f751601e0d3ecce18d5213846ae0afd0
#
_cell.length_a   1.000
_cell.length_b   1.000
_cell.length_c   1.000
_cell.angle_alpha   90.00
_cell.angle_beta   90.00
_cell.angle_gamma   90.00
#
_symmetry.space_group_name_H-M   'P 1'
#
loop_
_entity.id
_entity.type
_entity.pdbx_description
1 polymer ?
#
loop_
_entity_poly.entity_id
_entity_poly.type
_entity_poly.pdbx_seq_one_letter_code
_entity_poly.pdbx_strand_id
1 'polypeptide(L)'
;MKYSVLIVEDEALIARNIARRIEQLNPAFEVTAIATNGLEGLNMAKEHLPNVIFTDIRMPEMDGLELVRNIHETFPFILCVIISGYTDFEYAKEALRYEVNNYLLKPVNYDELETTLAALETKLRATQDRFDSVTLLHSTNRAREIVELIKEYIHKNYQTQIDFTTLASEFGFSVPYLSKIFFKYTEITPSKYLRNYRLNIARQLLRNPDLSIADVSQLTGYLDPFHFSKTFKHVYGISPSEYRNE
;
A
#
# COMPACT_ATOMS: atom_id res chain seq x y z
N MET A 1 8.80 1.73 21.58
CA MET A 1 8.98 1.96 20.13
C MET A 1 7.95 2.99 19.72
N LYS A 2 8.31 3.99 18.88
CA LYS A 2 7.36 4.99 18.43
C LYS A 2 6.91 4.66 17.01
N TYR A 3 5.66 5.00 16.67
CA TYR A 3 5.11 4.86 15.33
C TYR A 3 5.46 6.12 14.50
N SER A 4 6.08 5.92 13.35
CA SER A 4 6.49 7.00 12.46
C SER A 4 5.28 7.57 11.69
N VAL A 5 5.19 8.89 11.64
CA VAL A 5 4.14 9.63 10.96
C VAL A 5 4.75 10.51 9.88
N LEU A 6 4.16 10.49 8.69
CA LEU A 6 4.40 11.46 7.62
C LEU A 6 3.18 12.38 7.55
N ILE A 7 3.40 13.68 7.53
CA ILE A 7 2.35 14.68 7.26
C ILE A 7 2.55 15.21 5.84
N VAL A 8 1.46 15.32 5.07
CA VAL A 8 1.46 15.89 3.73
C VAL A 8 0.46 17.04 3.68
N GLU A 9 0.97 18.25 3.66
CA GLU A 9 0.21 19.49 3.82
C GLU A 9 1.00 20.65 3.21
N ASP A 10 0.42 21.40 2.29
CA ASP A 10 1.08 22.50 1.59
C ASP A 10 1.21 23.77 2.45
N GLU A 11 0.36 23.93 3.47
CA GLU A 11 0.45 25.02 4.43
C GLU A 11 1.36 24.67 5.61
N ALA A 12 2.62 25.12 5.58
CA ALA A 12 3.64 24.78 6.58
C ALA A 12 3.24 25.08 8.04
N LEU A 13 2.40 26.09 8.30
CA LEU A 13 1.92 26.40 9.65
C LEU A 13 0.91 25.37 10.13
N ILE A 14 0.04 24.90 9.25
CA ILE A 14 -0.95 23.85 9.53
C ILE A 14 -0.21 22.54 9.79
N ALA A 15 0.71 22.15 8.90
CA ALA A 15 1.53 20.95 9.04
C ALA A 15 2.24 20.88 10.40
N ARG A 16 2.93 21.96 10.81
CA ARG A 16 3.62 22.03 12.10
C ARG A 16 2.67 21.96 13.29
N ASN A 17 1.49 22.57 13.18
CA ASN A 17 0.50 22.53 14.25
C ASN A 17 -0.05 21.10 14.43
N ILE A 18 -0.40 20.44 13.34
CA ILE A 18 -0.84 19.03 13.35
C ILE A 18 0.26 18.14 13.94
N ALA A 19 1.51 18.29 13.49
CA ALA A 19 2.65 17.52 13.99
C ALA A 19 2.79 17.63 15.51
N ARG A 20 2.83 18.85 16.02
CA ARG A 20 2.93 19.12 17.46
C ARG A 20 1.74 18.50 18.24
N ARG A 21 0.53 18.57 17.67
CA ARG A 21 -0.66 18.03 18.34
C ARG A 21 -0.67 16.51 18.38
N ILE A 22 -0.28 15.84 17.30
CA ILE A 22 -0.15 14.38 17.27
C ILE A 22 0.78 13.91 18.39
N GLU A 23 1.97 14.50 18.48
CA GLU A 23 2.98 14.12 19.47
C GLU A 23 2.59 14.46 20.93
N GLN A 24 1.80 15.55 21.13
CA GLN A 24 1.28 15.93 22.43
C GLN A 24 0.13 15.03 22.91
N LEU A 25 -0.81 14.68 22.01
CA LEU A 25 -1.97 13.87 22.34
C LEU A 25 -1.63 12.39 22.52
N ASN A 26 -0.67 11.88 21.75
CA ASN A 26 -0.25 10.49 21.88
C ASN A 26 1.26 10.34 21.65
N PRO A 27 2.06 10.22 22.73
CA PRO A 27 3.52 10.08 22.66
C PRO A 27 4.02 8.80 21.97
N ALA A 28 3.12 7.85 21.65
CA ALA A 28 3.46 6.67 20.87
C ALA A 28 3.73 7.00 19.39
N PHE A 29 3.30 8.18 18.91
CA PHE A 29 3.57 8.65 17.56
C PHE A 29 4.71 9.68 17.53
N GLU A 30 5.46 9.66 16.44
CA GLU A 30 6.55 10.61 16.15
C GLU A 30 6.45 11.07 14.70
N VAL A 31 6.36 12.39 14.47
CA VAL A 31 6.35 12.93 13.12
C VAL A 31 7.76 12.97 12.58
N THR A 32 8.07 12.05 11.69
CA THR A 32 9.42 11.86 11.13
C THR A 32 9.67 12.68 9.87
N ALA A 33 8.61 13.09 9.17
CA ALA A 33 8.73 13.90 7.95
C ALA A 33 7.45 14.73 7.70
N ILE A 34 7.63 15.82 6.95
CA ILE A 34 6.55 16.69 6.44
C ILE A 34 6.83 16.91 4.95
N ALA A 35 5.84 16.64 4.11
CA ALA A 35 5.84 16.90 2.68
C ALA A 35 4.85 18.03 2.35
N THR A 36 5.10 18.78 1.29
CA THR A 36 4.32 19.96 0.89
C THR A 36 3.32 19.68 -0.24
N ASN A 37 3.35 18.49 -0.82
CA ASN A 37 2.43 18.01 -1.84
C ASN A 37 2.39 16.47 -1.89
N GLY A 38 1.42 15.91 -2.61
CA GLY A 38 1.25 14.45 -2.68
C GLY A 38 2.41 13.73 -3.36
N LEU A 39 3.06 14.34 -4.35
CA LEU A 39 4.19 13.72 -5.06
C LEU A 39 5.41 13.58 -4.14
N GLU A 40 5.74 14.63 -3.40
CA GLU A 40 6.77 14.60 -2.36
C GLU A 40 6.41 13.59 -1.27
N GLY A 41 5.14 13.59 -0.81
CA GLY A 41 4.61 12.63 0.15
C GLY A 41 4.77 11.18 -0.30
N LEU A 42 4.47 10.88 -1.57
CA LEU A 42 4.65 9.54 -2.14
C LEU A 42 6.13 9.12 -2.19
N ASN A 43 7.03 10.03 -2.52
CA ASN A 43 8.47 9.76 -2.54
C ASN A 43 9.01 9.52 -1.12
N MET A 44 8.63 10.35 -0.14
CA MET A 44 8.98 10.13 1.27
C MET A 44 8.38 8.84 1.83
N ALA A 45 7.16 8.48 1.44
CA ALA A 45 6.56 7.22 1.84
C ALA A 45 7.34 6.00 1.31
N LYS A 46 7.91 6.07 0.10
CA LYS A 46 8.79 5.02 -0.46
C LYS A 46 10.10 4.90 0.31
N GLU A 47 10.70 6.03 0.68
CA GLU A 47 12.01 6.08 1.33
C GLU A 47 11.92 5.67 2.81
N HIS A 48 10.94 6.22 3.55
CA HIS A 48 10.88 6.10 5.00
C HIS A 48 9.90 5.04 5.50
N LEU A 49 8.97 4.55 4.66
CA LEU A 49 7.93 3.57 5.01
C LEU A 49 7.23 3.91 6.35
N PRO A 50 6.59 5.10 6.47
CA PRO A 50 5.96 5.51 7.71
C PRO A 50 4.84 4.55 8.11
N ASN A 51 4.50 4.51 9.40
CA ASN A 51 3.37 3.72 9.86
C ASN A 51 2.03 4.38 9.48
N VAL A 52 1.99 5.71 9.50
CA VAL A 52 0.78 6.50 9.25
C VAL A 52 1.11 7.70 8.36
N ILE A 53 0.19 8.02 7.45
CA ILE A 53 0.19 9.27 6.67
C ILE A 53 -1.04 10.07 7.06
N PHE A 54 -0.84 11.33 7.44
CA PHE A 54 -1.89 12.35 7.50
C PHE A 54 -1.74 13.26 6.29
N THR A 55 -2.79 13.40 5.48
CA THR A 55 -2.72 14.20 4.25
C THR A 55 -3.89 15.16 4.12
N ASP A 56 -3.62 16.39 3.66
CA ASP A 56 -4.69 17.23 3.09
C ASP A 56 -5.14 16.65 1.74
N ILE A 57 -6.33 17.08 1.28
CA ILE A 57 -6.83 16.73 -0.05
C ILE A 57 -6.27 17.70 -1.08
N ARG A 58 -6.43 19.01 -0.87
CA ARG A 58 -6.08 19.99 -1.90
C ARG A 58 -4.65 20.47 -1.77
N MET A 59 -3.80 19.94 -2.62
CA MET A 59 -2.39 20.29 -2.71
C MET A 59 -1.96 20.40 -4.18
N PRO A 60 -0.91 21.17 -4.48
CA PRO A 60 -0.37 21.25 -5.84
C PRO A 60 0.25 19.92 -6.29
N GLU A 61 0.46 19.77 -7.60
CA GLU A 61 1.08 18.60 -8.28
C GLU A 61 0.30 17.30 -8.16
N MET A 62 0.14 16.76 -6.96
CA MET A 62 -0.63 15.55 -6.66
C MET A 62 -1.50 15.84 -5.44
N ASP A 63 -2.80 15.66 -5.58
CA ASP A 63 -3.74 15.82 -4.48
C ASP A 63 -3.70 14.65 -3.48
N GLY A 64 -4.33 14.85 -2.30
CA GLY A 64 -4.30 13.83 -1.24
C GLY A 64 -5.09 12.57 -1.56
N LEU A 65 -6.11 12.62 -2.41
CA LEU A 65 -6.87 11.42 -2.81
C LEU A 65 -6.05 10.58 -3.78
N GLU A 66 -5.36 11.22 -4.72
CA GLU A 66 -4.44 10.54 -5.61
C GLU A 66 -3.25 9.94 -4.85
N LEU A 67 -2.71 10.64 -3.83
CA LEU A 67 -1.70 10.12 -2.93
C LEU A 67 -2.22 8.87 -2.22
N VAL A 68 -3.39 8.95 -1.56
CA VAL A 68 -3.99 7.82 -0.82
C VAL A 68 -4.22 6.63 -1.73
N ARG A 69 -4.71 6.84 -2.96
CA ARG A 69 -4.85 5.77 -3.96
C ARG A 69 -3.51 5.09 -4.24
N ASN A 70 -2.45 5.87 -4.52
CA ASN A 70 -1.12 5.33 -4.79
C ASN A 70 -0.56 4.56 -3.57
N ILE A 71 -0.78 5.08 -2.36
CA ILE A 71 -0.38 4.42 -1.11
C ILE A 71 -1.15 3.11 -0.94
N HIS A 72 -2.46 3.10 -1.09
CA HIS A 72 -3.29 1.89 -0.98
C HIS A 72 -2.83 0.79 -1.96
N GLU A 73 -2.55 1.17 -3.22
CA GLU A 73 -2.11 0.23 -4.25
C GLU A 73 -0.67 -0.29 -4.05
N THR A 74 0.22 0.55 -3.48
CA THR A 74 1.66 0.25 -3.41
C THR A 74 2.10 -0.17 -2.01
N PHE A 75 1.53 0.43 -0.97
CA PHE A 75 1.93 0.27 0.43
C PHE A 75 0.71 0.03 1.34
N PRO A 76 -0.07 -1.04 1.14
CA PRO A 76 -1.34 -1.28 1.86
C PRO A 76 -1.18 -1.43 3.39
N PHE A 77 0.05 -1.48 3.88
CA PHE A 77 0.37 -1.52 5.30
C PHE A 77 0.54 -0.12 5.93
N ILE A 78 0.57 0.95 5.14
CA ILE A 78 0.61 2.32 5.65
C ILE A 78 -0.83 2.77 5.90
N LEU A 79 -1.12 3.17 7.13
CA LEU A 79 -2.43 3.69 7.48
C LEU A 79 -2.56 5.14 7.00
N CYS A 80 -3.69 5.49 6.37
CA CYS A 80 -3.93 6.84 5.87
C CYS A 80 -5.07 7.52 6.62
N VAL A 81 -4.88 8.79 6.96
CA VAL A 81 -5.89 9.70 7.50
C VAL A 81 -5.93 10.95 6.63
N ILE A 82 -7.13 11.35 6.22
CA ILE A 82 -7.33 12.60 5.48
C ILE A 82 -7.69 13.70 6.47
N ILE A 83 -7.11 14.89 6.28
CA ILE A 83 -7.46 16.12 7.00
C ILE A 83 -7.85 17.16 5.96
N SER A 84 -9.11 17.60 5.93
CA SER A 84 -9.61 18.48 4.86
C SER A 84 -10.48 19.61 5.38
N GLY A 85 -10.39 20.77 4.74
CA GLY A 85 -11.33 21.89 4.95
C GLY A 85 -12.66 21.74 4.25
N TYR A 86 -12.90 20.64 3.55
CA TYR A 86 -14.07 20.43 2.74
C TYR A 86 -14.98 19.33 3.32
N THR A 87 -16.27 19.64 3.46
CA THR A 87 -17.33 18.69 3.83
C THR A 87 -17.92 17.99 2.62
N ASP A 88 -17.21 17.97 1.48
CA ASP A 88 -17.73 17.40 0.24
C ASP A 88 -17.85 15.88 0.36
N PHE A 89 -19.09 15.43 0.25
CA PHE A 89 -19.47 14.03 0.37
C PHE A 89 -18.75 13.14 -0.68
N GLU A 90 -18.46 13.68 -1.86
CA GLU A 90 -17.79 12.90 -2.91
C GLU A 90 -16.33 12.59 -2.53
N TYR A 91 -15.62 13.50 -1.87
CA TYR A 91 -14.26 13.24 -1.38
C TYR A 91 -14.24 12.17 -0.28
N ALA A 92 -15.19 12.25 0.67
CA ALA A 92 -15.30 11.23 1.70
C ALA A 92 -15.66 9.85 1.12
N LYS A 93 -16.54 9.79 0.13
CA LYS A 93 -16.91 8.57 -0.57
C LYS A 93 -15.77 7.96 -1.39
N GLU A 94 -14.96 8.80 -2.02
CA GLU A 94 -13.76 8.33 -2.73
C GLU A 94 -12.70 7.83 -1.76
N ALA A 95 -12.47 8.54 -0.67
CA ALA A 95 -11.56 8.13 0.39
C ALA A 95 -11.91 6.75 0.98
N LEU A 96 -13.20 6.45 1.19
CA LEU A 96 -13.67 5.15 1.67
C LEU A 96 -13.32 4.00 0.71
N ARG A 97 -13.21 4.22 -0.60
CA ARG A 97 -12.80 3.19 -1.58
C ARG A 97 -11.34 2.76 -1.41
N TYR A 98 -10.51 3.61 -0.83
CA TYR A 98 -9.10 3.37 -0.58
C TYR A 98 -8.80 3.04 0.88
N GLU A 99 -9.84 2.63 1.63
CA GLU A 99 -9.73 2.15 3.01
C GLU A 99 -9.02 3.12 3.95
N VAL A 100 -9.23 4.45 3.77
CA VAL A 100 -8.69 5.43 4.71
C VAL A 100 -9.18 5.16 6.12
N ASN A 101 -8.31 5.34 7.09
CA ASN A 101 -8.59 5.02 8.48
C ASN A 101 -9.50 6.03 9.17
N ASN A 102 -9.42 7.29 8.75
CA ASN A 102 -10.34 8.34 9.17
C ASN A 102 -10.29 9.54 8.22
N TYR A 103 -11.31 10.41 8.35
CA TYR A 103 -11.45 11.67 7.63
C TYR A 103 -11.77 12.76 8.65
N LEU A 104 -10.84 13.68 8.87
CA LEU A 104 -10.96 14.77 9.85
C LEU A 104 -11.22 16.08 9.14
N LEU A 105 -12.11 16.91 9.69
CA LEU A 105 -12.40 18.24 9.14
C LEU A 105 -11.48 19.30 9.75
N LYS A 106 -11.03 20.26 8.94
CA LYS A 106 -10.38 21.48 9.40
C LYS A 106 -11.46 22.52 9.84
N PRO A 107 -11.32 23.20 10.97
CA PRO A 107 -10.22 23.09 11.93
C PRO A 107 -10.28 21.77 12.70
N VAL A 108 -9.15 21.07 12.81
CA VAL A 108 -9.10 19.75 13.42
C VAL A 108 -9.58 19.79 14.88
N ASN A 109 -10.63 19.05 15.17
CA ASN A 109 -11.09 18.83 16.53
C ASN A 109 -10.11 17.92 17.28
N TYR A 110 -9.64 18.35 18.45
CA TYR A 110 -8.61 17.61 19.20
C TYR A 110 -9.15 16.30 19.77
N ASP A 111 -10.40 16.24 20.18
CA ASP A 111 -11.03 15.02 20.70
C ASP A 111 -11.16 13.96 19.56
N GLU A 112 -11.49 14.40 18.35
CA GLU A 112 -11.51 13.52 17.16
C GLU A 112 -10.11 13.04 16.79
N LEU A 113 -9.11 13.93 16.85
CA LEU A 113 -7.71 13.56 16.58
C LEU A 113 -7.21 12.56 17.62
N GLU A 114 -7.48 12.76 18.91
CA GLU A 114 -7.12 11.84 19.98
C GLU A 114 -7.78 10.47 19.80
N THR A 115 -9.08 10.46 19.50
CA THR A 115 -9.82 9.22 19.19
C THR A 115 -9.22 8.49 17.98
N THR A 116 -8.86 9.25 16.93
CA THR A 116 -8.23 8.70 15.73
C THR A 116 -6.88 8.08 16.05
N LEU A 117 -6.03 8.79 16.82
CA LEU A 117 -4.71 8.28 17.22
C LEU A 117 -4.84 7.01 18.07
N ALA A 118 -5.79 6.94 19.00
CA ALA A 118 -6.05 5.74 19.80
C ALA A 118 -6.47 4.54 18.93
N ALA A 119 -7.34 4.77 17.93
CA ALA A 119 -7.76 3.74 17.00
C ALA A 119 -6.60 3.24 16.10
N LEU A 120 -5.77 4.17 15.60
CA LEU A 120 -4.56 3.84 14.84
C LEU A 120 -3.56 3.06 15.67
N GLU A 121 -3.30 3.48 16.91
CA GLU A 121 -2.41 2.77 17.83
C GLU A 121 -2.89 1.35 18.07
N THR A 122 -4.19 1.16 18.30
CA THR A 122 -4.80 -0.18 18.49
C THR A 122 -4.56 -1.07 17.26
N LYS A 123 -4.78 -0.54 16.04
CA LYS A 123 -4.50 -1.28 14.80
C LYS A 123 -3.02 -1.63 14.65
N LEU A 124 -2.14 -0.66 14.91
CA LEU A 124 -0.70 -0.85 14.81
C LEU A 124 -0.17 -1.83 15.87
N ARG A 125 -0.68 -1.77 17.11
CA ARG A 125 -0.36 -2.74 18.18
C ARG A 125 -0.83 -4.14 17.85
N ALA A 126 -2.06 -4.30 17.39
CA ALA A 126 -2.58 -5.63 16.99
C ALA A 126 -1.74 -6.26 15.88
N THR A 127 -1.14 -5.44 15.01
CA THR A 127 -0.17 -5.87 14.01
C THR A 127 1.18 -6.21 14.65
N GLN A 128 1.59 -5.48 15.67
CA GLN A 128 2.90 -5.61 16.35
C GLN A 128 2.93 -6.73 17.39
N ASP A 129 1.87 -6.97 18.15
CA ASP A 129 1.79 -8.07 19.14
C ASP A 129 1.89 -9.45 18.44
N ARG A 130 1.36 -9.56 17.23
CA ARG A 130 1.64 -10.71 16.34
C ARG A 130 3.10 -10.75 15.88
N PHE A 131 3.75 -9.59 15.81
CA PHE A 131 5.14 -9.40 15.38
C PHE A 131 6.14 -9.79 16.47
N ASP A 132 5.94 -9.37 17.72
CA ASP A 132 6.89 -9.58 18.81
C ASP A 132 6.94 -11.07 19.23
N SER A 133 5.84 -11.79 19.09
CA SER A 133 5.82 -13.25 19.28
C SER A 133 6.69 -13.99 18.25
N VAL A 134 6.95 -13.39 17.10
CA VAL A 134 7.72 -13.96 15.99
C VAL A 134 9.14 -13.36 15.89
N THR A 135 9.33 -12.11 16.35
CA THR A 135 10.61 -11.36 16.24
C THR A 135 11.72 -11.92 17.15
N LEU A 136 11.38 -12.63 18.24
CA LEU A 136 12.36 -13.34 19.08
C LEU A 136 13.14 -14.43 18.31
N LEU A 137 12.79 -14.70 17.05
CA LEU A 137 13.40 -15.75 16.21
C LEU A 137 14.23 -15.21 15.02
N HIS A 138 14.39 -13.90 14.80
CA HIS A 138 14.83 -13.41 13.48
C HIS A 138 16.17 -12.69 13.43
N SER A 139 17.18 -13.45 13.02
CA SER A 139 18.36 -12.91 12.33
C SER A 139 17.99 -12.39 10.93
N THR A 140 18.73 -11.42 10.38
CA THR A 140 18.54 -10.82 9.04
C THR A 140 18.47 -11.87 7.91
N ASN A 141 19.11 -13.04 8.09
CA ASN A 141 19.07 -14.16 7.14
C ASN A 141 17.67 -14.76 7.01
N ARG A 142 16.92 -14.91 8.10
CA ARG A 142 15.60 -15.54 8.07
C ARG A 142 14.55 -14.68 7.38
N ALA A 143 14.64 -13.35 7.48
CA ALA A 143 13.75 -12.45 6.74
C ALA A 143 13.94 -12.59 5.22
N ARG A 144 15.18 -12.75 4.76
CA ARG A 144 15.49 -13.01 3.33
C ARG A 144 14.97 -14.38 2.90
N GLU A 145 15.16 -15.42 3.71
CA GLU A 145 14.63 -16.76 3.46
C GLU A 145 13.11 -16.77 3.31
N ILE A 146 12.39 -16.02 4.16
CA ILE A 146 10.94 -15.88 4.08
C ILE A 146 10.53 -15.22 2.75
N VAL A 147 11.24 -14.19 2.31
CA VAL A 147 10.96 -13.53 1.01
C VAL A 147 11.16 -14.51 -0.13
N GLU A 148 12.20 -15.33 -0.12
CA GLU A 148 12.42 -16.35 -1.15
C GLU A 148 11.33 -17.43 -1.12
N LEU A 149 10.90 -17.90 0.05
CA LEU A 149 9.77 -18.83 0.19
C LEU A 149 8.46 -18.25 -0.36
N ILE A 150 8.19 -16.97 -0.12
CA ILE A 150 7.01 -16.29 -0.69
C ILE A 150 7.11 -16.21 -2.22
N LYS A 151 8.28 -15.91 -2.77
CA LYS A 151 8.48 -15.92 -4.22
C LYS A 151 8.26 -17.31 -4.82
N GLU A 152 8.82 -18.34 -4.18
CA GLU A 152 8.61 -19.73 -4.62
C GLU A 152 7.14 -20.12 -4.57
N TYR A 153 6.42 -19.74 -3.50
CA TYR A 153 4.99 -19.97 -3.40
C TYR A 153 4.23 -19.28 -4.52
N ILE A 154 4.54 -18.01 -4.81
CA ILE A 154 3.96 -17.27 -5.93
C ILE A 154 4.25 -17.96 -7.26
N HIS A 155 5.48 -18.39 -7.50
CA HIS A 155 5.87 -19.06 -8.74
C HIS A 155 5.15 -20.41 -8.94
N LYS A 156 4.86 -21.13 -7.87
CA LYS A 156 4.12 -22.41 -7.93
C LYS A 156 2.63 -22.22 -8.12
N ASN A 157 2.07 -21.12 -7.58
CA ASN A 157 0.63 -20.93 -7.47
C ASN A 157 0.08 -19.73 -8.27
N TYR A 158 0.88 -19.09 -9.13
CA TYR A 158 0.47 -17.84 -9.83
C TYR A 158 -0.80 -17.97 -10.66
N GLN A 159 -1.14 -19.17 -11.11
CA GLN A 159 -2.33 -19.44 -11.92
C GLN A 159 -3.63 -19.43 -11.09
N THR A 160 -3.53 -19.54 -9.77
CA THR A 160 -4.68 -19.57 -8.85
C THR A 160 -4.85 -18.22 -8.15
N GLN A 161 -5.99 -18.04 -7.48
CA GLN A 161 -6.17 -16.92 -6.59
C GLN A 161 -5.30 -17.13 -5.34
N ILE A 162 -4.32 -16.24 -5.14
CA ILE A 162 -3.48 -16.23 -3.95
C ILE A 162 -4.10 -15.30 -2.92
N ASP A 163 -4.52 -15.87 -1.79
CA ASP A 163 -4.93 -15.08 -0.62
C ASP A 163 -3.70 -14.81 0.26
N PHE A 164 -3.23 -13.57 0.22
CA PHE A 164 -2.10 -13.14 1.04
C PHE A 164 -2.40 -13.10 2.53
N THR A 165 -3.67 -13.11 2.94
CA THR A 165 -4.08 -13.21 4.35
C THR A 165 -3.78 -14.60 4.88
N THR A 166 -4.21 -15.62 4.14
CA THR A 166 -3.91 -17.02 4.46
C THR A 166 -2.40 -17.27 4.42
N LEU A 167 -1.72 -16.80 3.36
CA LEU A 167 -0.28 -16.96 3.22
C LEU A 167 0.49 -16.32 4.40
N ALA A 168 0.15 -15.10 4.78
CA ALA A 168 0.77 -14.44 5.93
C ALA A 168 0.55 -15.23 7.23
N SER A 169 -0.67 -15.74 7.43
CA SER A 169 -1.04 -16.56 8.59
C SER A 169 -0.23 -17.86 8.67
N GLU A 170 0.02 -18.54 7.54
CA GLU A 170 0.83 -19.76 7.47
C GLU A 170 2.29 -19.52 7.91
N PHE A 171 2.82 -18.34 7.60
CA PHE A 171 4.15 -17.93 8.07
C PHE A 171 4.14 -17.36 9.50
N GLY A 172 3.00 -17.26 10.16
CA GLY A 172 2.85 -16.66 11.49
C GLY A 172 2.96 -15.13 11.48
N PHE A 173 2.69 -14.49 10.34
CA PHE A 173 2.78 -13.04 10.15
C PHE A 173 1.42 -12.39 9.93
N SER A 174 1.36 -11.07 10.16
CA SER A 174 0.29 -10.24 9.60
C SER A 174 0.59 -9.87 8.14
N VAL A 175 -0.46 -9.60 7.33
CA VAL A 175 -0.29 -9.14 5.93
C VAL A 175 0.56 -7.87 5.84
N PRO A 176 0.37 -6.83 6.69
CA PRO A 176 1.23 -5.65 6.68
C PRO A 176 2.70 -5.98 6.92
N TYR A 177 3.00 -6.87 7.85
CA TYR A 177 4.38 -7.27 8.14
C TYR A 177 5.01 -8.02 6.97
N LEU A 178 4.31 -9.01 6.43
CA LEU A 178 4.76 -9.75 5.25
C LEU A 178 5.04 -8.81 4.09
N SER A 179 4.13 -7.86 3.84
CA SER A 179 4.28 -6.84 2.80
C SER A 179 5.49 -5.94 3.04
N LYS A 180 5.71 -5.49 4.27
CA LYS A 180 6.86 -4.64 4.65
C LYS A 180 8.19 -5.36 4.49
N ILE A 181 8.29 -6.61 4.96
CA ILE A 181 9.50 -7.43 4.75
C ILE A 181 9.74 -7.65 3.26
N PHE A 182 8.72 -8.10 2.54
CA PHE A 182 8.85 -8.40 1.12
C PHE A 182 9.30 -7.15 0.34
N PHE A 183 8.69 -5.99 0.63
CA PHE A 183 9.07 -4.71 0.03
C PHE A 183 10.51 -4.33 0.34
N LYS A 184 10.96 -4.49 1.59
CA LYS A 184 12.35 -4.18 2.00
C LYS A 184 13.41 -4.89 1.14
N TYR A 185 13.11 -6.12 0.67
CA TYR A 185 14.07 -6.93 -0.09
C TYR A 185 13.82 -6.97 -1.60
N THR A 186 12.64 -6.54 -2.06
CA THR A 186 12.24 -6.63 -3.48
C THR A 186 11.82 -5.30 -4.08
N GLU A 187 11.69 -4.25 -3.25
CA GLU A 187 11.21 -2.91 -3.60
C GLU A 187 9.78 -2.86 -4.18
N ILE A 188 9.07 -3.98 -4.12
CA ILE A 188 7.65 -4.09 -4.53
C ILE A 188 6.88 -4.95 -3.54
N THR A 189 5.55 -4.78 -3.49
CA THR A 189 4.69 -5.62 -2.65
C THR A 189 4.50 -7.03 -3.23
N PRO A 190 4.12 -8.03 -2.42
CA PRO A 190 3.83 -9.39 -2.92
C PRO A 190 2.78 -9.40 -4.03
N SER A 191 1.72 -8.61 -3.91
CA SER A 191 0.65 -8.51 -4.93
C SER A 191 1.17 -7.92 -6.24
N LYS A 192 2.03 -6.90 -6.17
CA LYS A 192 2.67 -6.30 -7.35
C LYS A 192 3.67 -7.26 -7.99
N TYR A 193 4.39 -8.04 -7.16
CA TYR A 193 5.29 -9.10 -7.64
C TYR A 193 4.51 -10.20 -8.38
N LEU A 194 3.41 -10.70 -7.82
CA LEU A 194 2.52 -11.68 -8.47
C LEU A 194 2.00 -11.16 -9.81
N ARG A 195 1.49 -9.91 -9.82
CA ARG A 195 1.02 -9.28 -11.06
C ARG A 195 2.11 -9.24 -12.13
N ASN A 196 3.30 -8.77 -11.78
CA ASN A 196 4.41 -8.67 -12.73
C ASN A 196 4.86 -10.04 -13.22
N TYR A 197 4.87 -11.05 -12.35
CA TYR A 197 5.20 -12.43 -12.70
C TYR A 197 4.19 -13.00 -13.72
N ARG A 198 2.88 -12.85 -13.44
CA ARG A 198 1.80 -13.26 -14.36
C ARG A 198 1.93 -12.60 -15.73
N LEU A 199 2.20 -11.31 -15.77
CA LEU A 199 2.35 -10.57 -17.01
C LEU A 199 3.61 -10.97 -17.79
N ASN A 200 4.70 -11.32 -17.12
CA ASN A 200 5.90 -11.86 -17.77
C ASN A 200 5.64 -13.22 -18.42
N ILE A 201 4.90 -14.11 -17.74
CA ILE A 201 4.46 -15.37 -18.34
C ILE A 201 3.50 -15.12 -19.51
N ALA A 202 2.57 -14.16 -19.36
CA ALA A 202 1.66 -13.79 -20.45
C ALA A 202 2.41 -13.37 -21.71
N ARG A 203 3.47 -12.58 -21.60
CA ARG A 203 4.32 -12.18 -22.75
C ARG A 203 4.92 -13.37 -23.48
N GLN A 204 5.31 -14.41 -22.75
CA GLN A 204 5.84 -15.63 -23.37
C GLN A 204 4.72 -16.40 -24.08
N LEU A 205 3.55 -16.57 -23.43
CA LEU A 205 2.42 -17.28 -24.01
C LEU A 205 1.80 -16.57 -25.20
N LEU A 206 1.81 -15.23 -25.23
CA LEU A 206 1.30 -14.43 -26.36
C LEU A 206 2.05 -14.68 -27.67
N ARG A 207 3.28 -15.18 -27.61
CA ARG A 207 4.06 -15.57 -28.79
C ARG A 207 3.56 -16.86 -29.47
N ASN A 208 2.75 -17.64 -28.77
CA ASN A 208 2.11 -18.83 -29.32
C ASN A 208 0.81 -18.41 -30.07
N PRO A 209 0.74 -18.55 -31.41
CA PRO A 209 -0.43 -18.18 -32.18
C PRO A 209 -1.65 -19.07 -31.90
N ASP A 210 -1.46 -20.28 -31.38
CA ASP A 210 -2.53 -21.22 -31.11
C ASP A 210 -3.34 -20.87 -29.87
N LEU A 211 -2.82 -20.00 -29.00
CA LEU A 211 -3.51 -19.55 -27.79
C LEU A 211 -4.30 -18.25 -28.07
N SER A 212 -5.58 -18.24 -27.74
CA SER A 212 -6.35 -16.99 -27.74
C SER A 212 -5.92 -16.05 -26.61
N ILE A 213 -6.27 -14.76 -26.67
CA ILE A 213 -6.03 -13.83 -25.57
C ILE A 213 -6.76 -14.27 -24.28
N ALA A 214 -7.93 -14.90 -24.45
CA ALA A 214 -8.69 -15.46 -23.32
C ALA A 214 -7.96 -16.65 -22.67
N ASP A 215 -7.37 -17.53 -23.48
CA ASP A 215 -6.57 -18.66 -22.98
C ASP A 215 -5.35 -18.15 -22.21
N VAL A 216 -4.63 -17.17 -22.75
CA VAL A 216 -3.47 -16.58 -22.08
C VAL A 216 -3.89 -15.92 -20.75
N SER A 217 -5.03 -15.23 -20.71
CA SER A 217 -5.60 -14.65 -19.50
C SER A 217 -5.80 -15.74 -18.43
N GLN A 218 -6.49 -16.82 -18.78
CA GLN A 218 -6.79 -17.92 -17.88
C GLN A 218 -5.53 -18.64 -17.40
N LEU A 219 -4.60 -18.97 -18.31
CA LEU A 219 -3.34 -19.64 -18.01
C LEU A 219 -2.41 -18.80 -17.12
N THR A 220 -2.64 -17.50 -17.06
CA THR A 220 -1.87 -16.58 -16.20
C THR A 220 -2.62 -16.18 -14.92
N GLY A 221 -3.75 -16.83 -14.62
CA GLY A 221 -4.48 -16.66 -13.35
C GLY A 221 -5.38 -15.41 -13.29
N TYR A 222 -5.76 -14.86 -14.43
CA TYR A 222 -6.79 -13.83 -14.53
C TYR A 222 -8.13 -14.49 -14.85
N LEU A 223 -9.13 -14.26 -13.99
CA LEU A 223 -10.49 -14.78 -14.20
C LEU A 223 -11.24 -14.04 -15.31
N ASP A 224 -10.89 -12.77 -15.57
CA ASP A 224 -11.52 -11.91 -16.55
C ASP A 224 -10.50 -11.45 -17.59
N PRO A 225 -10.67 -11.81 -18.89
CA PRO A 225 -9.81 -11.37 -19.99
C PRO A 225 -9.79 -9.85 -20.21
N PHE A 226 -10.86 -9.15 -19.84
CA PHE A 226 -10.91 -7.70 -19.96
C PHE A 226 -10.02 -7.05 -18.92
N HIS A 227 -10.09 -7.52 -17.66
CA HIS A 227 -9.20 -7.07 -16.59
C HIS A 227 -7.73 -7.39 -16.91
N PHE A 228 -7.45 -8.58 -17.46
CA PHE A 228 -6.12 -8.93 -17.97
C PHE A 228 -5.61 -7.93 -18.99
N SER A 229 -6.40 -7.68 -20.06
CA SER A 229 -6.00 -6.80 -21.15
C SER A 229 -5.75 -5.36 -20.69
N LYS A 230 -6.59 -4.85 -19.78
CA LYS A 230 -6.42 -3.53 -19.15
C LYS A 230 -5.13 -3.46 -18.33
N THR A 231 -4.86 -4.49 -17.53
CA THR A 231 -3.66 -4.57 -16.68
C THR A 231 -2.39 -4.68 -17.52
N PHE A 232 -2.42 -5.50 -18.58
CA PHE A 232 -1.31 -5.67 -19.51
C PHE A 232 -0.97 -4.35 -20.21
N LYS A 233 -2.00 -3.67 -20.78
CA LYS A 233 -1.83 -2.35 -21.42
C LYS A 233 -1.31 -1.30 -20.46
N HIS A 234 -1.78 -1.30 -19.20
CA HIS A 234 -1.28 -0.36 -18.19
C HIS A 234 0.22 -0.54 -17.89
N VAL A 235 0.71 -1.79 -17.88
CA VAL A 235 2.10 -2.08 -17.55
C VAL A 235 3.04 -1.94 -18.74
N TYR A 236 2.60 -2.35 -19.94
CA TYR A 236 3.46 -2.39 -21.14
C TYR A 236 3.16 -1.31 -22.18
N GLY A 237 2.12 -0.50 -21.96
CA GLY A 237 1.75 0.59 -22.88
C GLY A 237 0.89 0.15 -24.06
N ILE A 238 0.91 -1.13 -24.46
CA ILE A 238 0.17 -1.71 -25.58
C ILE A 238 -0.70 -2.87 -25.11
N SER A 239 -1.77 -3.15 -25.86
CA SER A 239 -2.66 -4.27 -25.55
C SER A 239 -2.01 -5.62 -25.84
N PRO A 240 -2.51 -6.73 -25.25
CA PRO A 240 -2.03 -8.08 -25.56
C PRO A 240 -2.13 -8.43 -27.06
N SER A 241 -3.17 -7.96 -27.74
CA SER A 241 -3.36 -8.20 -29.18
C SER A 241 -2.34 -7.43 -30.03
N GLU A 242 -2.07 -6.17 -29.68
CA GLU A 242 -1.01 -5.37 -30.32
C GLU A 242 0.35 -6.01 -30.11
N TYR A 243 0.67 -6.41 -28.86
CA TYR A 243 1.93 -7.07 -28.51
C TYR A 243 2.17 -8.38 -29.29
N ARG A 244 1.12 -9.15 -29.59
CA ARG A 244 1.22 -10.39 -30.39
C ARG A 244 1.62 -10.14 -31.83
N ASN A 245 1.22 -8.97 -32.39
CA ASN A 245 1.44 -8.64 -33.80
C ASN A 245 2.77 -7.90 -34.04
N GLU A 246 3.53 -7.60 -32.98
CA GLU A 246 4.91 -7.12 -33.07
C GLU A 246 5.90 -8.27 -33.27
#